data_7bb580219f6ed62caca3f241a87caea8
#
_entry.id   7bb580219f6ed62caca3f241a87caea8
#
_cell.length_a   1.000
_cell.length_b   1.000
_cell.length_c   1.000
_cell.angle_alpha   90.00
_cell.angle_beta   90.00
_cell.angle_gamma   90.00
#
_symmetry.space_group_name_H-M   'P 1'
#
loop_
_entity.id
_entity.type
_entity.pdbx_description
1 polymer ?
#
loop_
_entity_poly.entity_id
_entity_poly.type
_entity_poly.pdbx_seq_one_letter_code
_entity_poly.pdbx_strand_id
1 'polypeptide(L)'
;AVSEQDLGTVPYPYIRVDSCEQALKDIAEHYRRSLDIRVVGISGSVGKTSTKEMIASVLGQKFNVLKTEGNFNNEIGLPLTVFNIREEHEIAVLEMGISHFGEMTRLAKIARPDICVITNIGVAHIESLGSRDGILKAKTEMFQYMNPEGTIIFNGDDDKLRGFVPENGIAPVYFGLDPSCPYHAEQIEDRGLRGTDAEFVTPDSRFRAHISIPGGHMVYNALAGIAVGTALGMTPDEIIRGIEALVPIAGRNNLIETDRWSVIDDCYNANPASMKSSLDVLSRAGTRTVAILGDMFELGAAEKEMHYETGAYAAEKGIDVLICIGSLSAETARGARESSRGAEMEIHHYDSKADFFKEMDNVLKEKDTILVKASHGMEFPEIVNLLGRS
;
A
#
# COMPACT_ATOMS: atom_id res chain seq x y z
N ALA A 1 4.12 -26.66 -23.22
CA ALA A 1 4.61 -26.55 -21.83
C ALA A 1 6.06 -26.06 -21.81
N VAL A 2 6.52 -25.55 -20.65
CA VAL A 2 7.94 -25.24 -20.40
C VAL A 2 8.37 -26.11 -19.23
N SER A 3 9.55 -26.71 -19.29
CA SER A 3 10.04 -27.65 -18.27
C SER A 3 11.56 -27.58 -18.13
N GLU A 4 12.05 -27.69 -16.91
CA GLU A 4 13.48 -27.86 -16.61
C GLU A 4 13.92 -29.32 -16.82
N GLN A 5 12.98 -30.24 -16.74
CA GLN A 5 13.24 -31.68 -16.90
C GLN A 5 12.95 -32.11 -18.33
N ASP A 6 13.68 -33.15 -18.79
CA ASP A 6 13.32 -33.86 -19.99
C ASP A 6 12.10 -34.74 -19.73
N LEU A 7 10.98 -34.39 -20.36
CA LEU A 7 9.72 -35.10 -20.18
C LEU A 7 9.60 -36.33 -21.07
N GLY A 8 10.60 -36.63 -21.91
CA GLY A 8 10.58 -37.73 -22.85
C GLY A 8 9.45 -37.59 -23.89
N THR A 9 8.79 -38.70 -24.24
CA THR A 9 7.66 -38.68 -25.17
C THR A 9 6.38 -38.35 -24.45
N VAL A 10 5.85 -37.14 -24.67
CA VAL A 10 4.58 -36.65 -24.11
C VAL A 10 3.62 -36.28 -25.24
N PRO A 11 2.29 -36.28 -25.01
CA PRO A 11 1.30 -36.02 -26.05
C PRO A 11 1.12 -34.53 -26.42
N TYR A 12 2.02 -33.66 -25.98
CA TYR A 12 2.02 -32.22 -26.25
C TYR A 12 3.45 -31.69 -26.44
N PRO A 13 3.63 -30.61 -27.19
CA PRO A 13 4.94 -29.99 -27.34
C PRO A 13 5.39 -29.31 -26.05
N TYR A 14 6.68 -29.39 -25.73
CA TYR A 14 7.29 -28.64 -24.64
C TYR A 14 8.64 -28.05 -25.05
N ILE A 15 9.03 -27.01 -24.35
CA ILE A 15 10.33 -26.34 -24.48
C ILE A 15 11.12 -26.64 -23.21
N ARG A 16 12.28 -27.26 -23.37
CA ARG A 16 13.20 -27.46 -22.25
C ARG A 16 14.01 -26.19 -22.02
N VAL A 17 14.11 -25.77 -20.76
CA VAL A 17 14.82 -24.57 -20.31
C VAL A 17 15.67 -24.90 -19.10
N ASP A 18 16.68 -24.06 -18.82
CA ASP A 18 17.52 -24.20 -17.62
C ASP A 18 16.80 -23.77 -16.35
N SER A 19 15.88 -22.77 -16.45
CA SER A 19 15.05 -22.27 -15.37
C SER A 19 13.67 -21.87 -15.89
N CYS A 20 12.62 -22.49 -15.36
CA CYS A 20 11.24 -22.11 -15.67
C CYS A 20 10.89 -20.70 -15.15
N GLU A 21 11.46 -20.29 -14.03
CA GLU A 21 11.29 -18.95 -13.49
C GLU A 21 11.91 -17.89 -14.39
N GLN A 22 13.14 -18.13 -14.89
CA GLN A 22 13.77 -17.21 -15.83
C GLN A 22 13.02 -17.19 -17.17
N ALA A 23 12.57 -18.32 -17.66
CA ALA A 23 11.77 -18.39 -18.89
C ALA A 23 10.45 -17.61 -18.76
N LEU A 24 9.79 -17.66 -17.60
CA LEU A 24 8.59 -16.87 -17.32
C LEU A 24 8.86 -15.37 -17.47
N LYS A 25 9.98 -14.88 -16.89
CA LYS A 25 10.40 -13.48 -16.98
C LYS A 25 10.74 -13.07 -18.41
N ASP A 26 11.50 -13.90 -19.13
CA ASP A 26 11.91 -13.63 -20.50
C ASP A 26 10.72 -13.59 -21.48
N ILE A 27 9.76 -14.49 -21.30
CA ILE A 27 8.50 -14.50 -22.08
C ILE A 27 7.69 -13.24 -21.79
N ALA A 28 7.58 -12.86 -20.51
CA ALA A 28 6.85 -11.65 -20.12
C ALA A 28 7.51 -10.37 -20.65
N GLU A 29 8.85 -10.27 -20.59
CA GLU A 29 9.59 -9.16 -21.18
C GLU A 29 9.34 -9.10 -22.70
N HIS A 30 9.45 -10.23 -23.40
CA HIS A 30 9.22 -10.28 -24.84
C HIS A 30 7.78 -9.86 -25.19
N TYR A 31 6.78 -10.41 -24.47
CA TYR A 31 5.38 -10.06 -24.69
C TYR A 31 5.13 -8.57 -24.42
N ARG A 32 5.63 -8.03 -23.28
CA ARG A 32 5.50 -6.60 -22.97
C ARG A 32 6.10 -5.70 -24.06
N ARG A 33 7.24 -6.08 -24.65
CA ARG A 33 7.91 -5.32 -25.72
C ARG A 33 7.14 -5.35 -27.04
N SER A 34 6.27 -6.33 -27.26
CA SER A 34 5.42 -6.41 -28.45
C SER A 34 4.15 -5.56 -28.36
N LEU A 35 3.85 -5.00 -27.18
CA LEU A 35 2.66 -4.20 -26.91
C LEU A 35 2.96 -2.72 -27.00
N ASP A 36 2.11 -1.97 -27.71
CA ASP A 36 2.09 -0.51 -27.72
C ASP A 36 1.16 -0.01 -26.62
N ILE A 37 1.64 -0.02 -25.38
CA ILE A 37 0.88 0.38 -24.20
C ILE A 37 1.77 1.21 -23.27
N ARG A 38 1.20 2.22 -22.63
CA ARG A 38 1.88 2.99 -21.58
C ARG A 38 1.86 2.26 -20.26
N VAL A 39 2.95 2.33 -19.51
CA VAL A 39 3.08 1.68 -18.22
C VAL A 39 3.38 2.69 -17.13
N VAL A 40 2.59 2.65 -16.06
CA VAL A 40 2.86 3.34 -14.79
C VAL A 40 3.40 2.31 -13.81
N GLY A 41 4.67 2.40 -13.46
CA GLY A 41 5.33 1.57 -12.45
C GLY A 41 5.27 2.23 -11.08
N ILE A 42 4.81 1.50 -10.05
CA ILE A 42 4.63 2.05 -8.71
C ILE A 42 5.43 1.23 -7.70
N SER A 43 6.28 1.90 -6.91
CA SER A 43 6.98 1.30 -5.77
C SER A 43 6.94 2.22 -4.54
N GLY A 44 7.46 1.72 -3.43
CA GLY A 44 7.54 2.42 -2.15
C GLY A 44 7.53 1.44 -0.98
N SER A 45 7.81 1.93 0.21
CA SER A 45 7.79 1.11 1.42
C SER A 45 6.36 0.85 1.89
N VAL A 46 5.50 1.88 1.87
CA VAL A 46 4.11 1.83 2.29
C VAL A 46 3.21 2.48 1.23
N GLY A 47 1.95 2.07 1.14
CA GLY A 47 0.93 2.74 0.31
C GLY A 47 0.93 2.35 -1.16
N LYS A 48 1.81 1.47 -1.64
CA LYS A 48 1.87 1.04 -3.05
C LYS A 48 0.51 0.65 -3.63
N THR A 49 -0.19 -0.26 -2.97
CA THR A 49 -1.47 -0.79 -3.44
C THR A 49 -2.56 0.29 -3.46
N SER A 50 -2.68 1.08 -2.38
CA SER A 50 -3.67 2.16 -2.32
C SER A 50 -3.37 3.25 -3.36
N THR A 51 -2.09 3.57 -3.60
CA THR A 51 -1.67 4.50 -4.66
C THR A 51 -1.98 3.92 -6.06
N LYS A 52 -1.71 2.63 -6.28
CA LYS A 52 -2.06 1.92 -7.52
C LYS A 52 -3.55 2.00 -7.81
N GLU A 53 -4.39 1.74 -6.81
CA GLU A 53 -5.85 1.80 -6.97
C GLU A 53 -6.34 3.22 -7.25
N MET A 54 -5.80 4.21 -6.56
CA MET A 54 -6.11 5.62 -6.81
C MET A 54 -5.72 6.03 -8.23
N ILE A 55 -4.50 5.72 -8.66
CA ILE A 55 -4.03 5.99 -10.02
C ILE A 55 -4.93 5.29 -11.05
N ALA A 56 -5.23 4.00 -10.83
CA ALA A 56 -6.09 3.25 -11.75
C ALA A 56 -7.52 3.79 -11.78
N SER A 57 -8.08 4.23 -10.64
CA SER A 57 -9.40 4.87 -10.57
C SER A 57 -9.44 6.19 -11.35
N VAL A 58 -8.40 7.02 -11.19
CA VAL A 58 -8.26 8.28 -11.94
C VAL A 58 -8.13 7.98 -13.43
N LEU A 59 -7.20 7.15 -13.85
CA LEU A 59 -6.94 6.85 -15.25
C LEU A 59 -8.13 6.17 -15.93
N GLY A 60 -8.88 5.34 -15.21
CA GLY A 60 -10.07 4.65 -15.70
C GLY A 60 -11.22 5.58 -16.12
N GLN A 61 -11.15 6.88 -15.79
CA GLN A 61 -12.14 7.86 -16.27
C GLN A 61 -11.94 8.26 -17.74
N LYS A 62 -10.80 7.92 -18.32
CA LYS A 62 -10.44 8.28 -19.68
C LYS A 62 -9.90 7.13 -20.51
N PHE A 63 -9.22 6.19 -19.89
CA PHE A 63 -8.48 5.11 -20.55
C PHE A 63 -8.99 3.74 -20.14
N ASN A 64 -8.77 2.76 -21.01
CA ASN A 64 -8.94 1.35 -20.65
C ASN A 64 -7.67 0.87 -19.89
N VAL A 65 -7.82 0.66 -18.58
CA VAL A 65 -6.69 0.43 -17.65
C VAL A 65 -6.64 -1.01 -17.21
N LEU A 66 -5.49 -1.66 -17.41
CA LEU A 66 -5.11 -2.86 -16.65
C LEU A 66 -4.36 -2.43 -15.39
N LYS A 67 -4.60 -3.07 -14.27
CA LYS A 67 -3.80 -2.87 -13.04
C LYS A 67 -3.37 -4.21 -12.45
N THR A 68 -2.29 -4.18 -11.65
CA THR A 68 -1.90 -5.33 -10.83
C THR A 68 -3.03 -5.72 -9.88
N GLU A 69 -3.45 -6.96 -9.93
CA GLU A 69 -4.44 -7.53 -9.00
C GLU A 69 -3.75 -8.07 -7.74
N GLY A 70 -4.40 -7.93 -6.60
CA GLY A 70 -3.92 -8.44 -5.32
C GLY A 70 -2.49 -8.00 -5.04
N ASN A 71 -1.61 -8.98 -4.80
CA ASN A 71 -0.19 -8.80 -4.53
C ASN A 71 0.72 -9.36 -5.65
N PHE A 72 0.24 -9.44 -6.88
CA PHE A 72 1.03 -9.92 -8.03
C PHE A 72 2.09 -8.88 -8.47
N ASN A 73 2.90 -8.45 -7.51
CA ASN A 73 3.87 -7.36 -7.64
C ASN A 73 5.34 -7.79 -7.57
N ASN A 74 5.60 -9.09 -7.43
CA ASN A 74 6.93 -9.68 -7.34
C ASN A 74 7.38 -10.32 -8.67
N GLU A 75 8.52 -11.03 -8.66
CA GLU A 75 9.15 -11.63 -9.85
C GLU A 75 8.34 -12.73 -10.54
N ILE A 76 7.30 -13.26 -9.88
CA ILE A 76 6.32 -14.18 -10.48
C ILE A 76 5.03 -13.45 -10.83
N GLY A 77 4.51 -12.65 -9.90
CA GLY A 77 3.24 -11.97 -10.05
C GLY A 77 3.23 -10.91 -11.15
N LEU A 78 4.30 -10.11 -11.28
CA LEU A 78 4.38 -9.11 -12.35
C LEU A 78 4.35 -9.73 -13.75
N PRO A 79 5.13 -10.79 -14.09
CA PRO A 79 4.98 -11.53 -15.34
C PRO A 79 3.55 -11.97 -15.61
N LEU A 80 2.87 -12.57 -14.61
CA LEU A 80 1.48 -13.01 -14.74
C LEU A 80 0.52 -11.84 -15.00
N THR A 81 0.75 -10.70 -14.37
CA THR A 81 0.00 -9.46 -14.64
C THR A 81 0.22 -8.98 -16.06
N VAL A 82 1.46 -8.98 -16.54
CA VAL A 82 1.81 -8.57 -17.92
C VAL A 82 1.13 -9.47 -18.95
N PHE A 83 1.01 -10.78 -18.70
CA PHE A 83 0.28 -11.68 -19.61
C PHE A 83 -1.22 -11.40 -19.69
N ASN A 84 -1.79 -10.64 -18.79
CA ASN A 84 -3.19 -10.21 -18.86
C ASN A 84 -3.41 -8.93 -19.67
N ILE A 85 -2.35 -8.25 -20.12
CA ILE A 85 -2.48 -7.11 -21.03
C ILE A 85 -3.03 -7.60 -22.37
N ARG A 86 -3.96 -6.84 -22.94
CA ARG A 86 -4.61 -7.09 -24.24
C ARG A 86 -4.52 -5.83 -25.08
N GLU A 87 -4.81 -5.96 -26.36
CA GLU A 87 -4.77 -4.85 -27.34
C GLU A 87 -5.74 -3.70 -27.01
N GLU A 88 -6.84 -4.00 -26.30
CA GLU A 88 -7.78 -2.98 -25.86
C GLU A 88 -7.29 -2.13 -24.69
N HIS A 89 -6.28 -2.57 -23.95
CA HIS A 89 -5.74 -1.78 -22.84
C HIS A 89 -4.81 -0.66 -23.37
N GLU A 90 -5.05 0.54 -22.89
CA GLU A 90 -4.26 1.73 -23.23
C GLU A 90 -3.15 2.02 -22.22
N ILE A 91 -3.41 1.65 -20.94
CA ILE A 91 -2.46 1.87 -19.83
C ILE A 91 -2.43 0.64 -18.93
N ALA A 92 -1.22 0.26 -18.51
CA ALA A 92 -1.02 -0.72 -17.44
C ALA A 92 -0.45 -0.03 -16.19
N VAL A 93 -1.10 -0.20 -15.03
CA VAL A 93 -0.65 0.30 -13.74
C VAL A 93 -0.08 -0.87 -12.94
N LEU A 94 1.26 -0.95 -12.90
CA LEU A 94 1.99 -2.09 -12.37
C LEU A 94 2.61 -1.77 -11.00
N GLU A 95 2.15 -2.46 -9.97
CA GLU A 95 2.78 -2.42 -8.66
C GLU A 95 4.06 -3.26 -8.67
N MET A 96 5.16 -2.72 -8.15
CA MET A 96 6.49 -3.32 -8.16
C MET A 96 7.01 -3.42 -6.72
N GLY A 97 6.86 -4.61 -6.12
CA GLY A 97 7.29 -4.93 -4.76
C GLY A 97 8.62 -5.67 -4.76
N ILE A 98 9.50 -5.29 -3.84
CA ILE A 98 10.84 -5.89 -3.69
C ILE A 98 11.19 -6.09 -2.23
N SER A 99 12.00 -7.10 -1.97
CA SER A 99 12.61 -7.41 -0.68
C SER A 99 14.15 -7.39 -0.72
N HIS A 100 14.76 -7.58 -1.90
CA HIS A 100 16.22 -7.67 -2.07
C HIS A 100 16.71 -6.79 -3.22
N PHE A 101 18.02 -6.49 -3.20
CA PHE A 101 18.70 -5.79 -4.31
C PHE A 101 18.59 -6.58 -5.62
N GLY A 102 18.48 -5.87 -6.74
CA GLY A 102 18.40 -6.44 -8.08
C GLY A 102 17.01 -6.97 -8.47
N GLU A 103 16.09 -7.17 -7.54
CA GLU A 103 14.71 -7.56 -7.88
C GLU A 103 14.02 -6.46 -8.68
N MET A 104 14.17 -5.21 -8.27
CA MET A 104 13.58 -4.07 -8.98
C MET A 104 14.14 -3.95 -10.41
N THR A 105 15.43 -4.20 -10.61
CA THR A 105 16.04 -4.23 -11.94
C THR A 105 15.34 -5.25 -12.84
N ARG A 106 15.07 -6.47 -12.33
CA ARG A 106 14.38 -7.54 -13.09
C ARG A 106 12.92 -7.20 -13.37
N LEU A 107 12.21 -6.64 -12.39
CA LEU A 107 10.83 -6.18 -12.57
C LEU A 107 10.75 -5.04 -13.59
N ALA A 108 11.63 -4.05 -13.49
CA ALA A 108 11.67 -2.90 -14.40
C ALA A 108 12.01 -3.31 -15.84
N LYS A 109 12.87 -4.30 -16.02
CA LYS A 109 13.21 -4.86 -17.33
C LYS A 109 11.99 -5.45 -18.04
N ILE A 110 11.09 -6.09 -17.27
CA ILE A 110 9.82 -6.61 -17.78
C ILE A 110 8.81 -5.47 -17.99
N ALA A 111 8.58 -4.65 -16.98
CA ALA A 111 7.54 -3.60 -16.99
C ALA A 111 7.83 -2.48 -18.01
N ARG A 112 9.09 -2.03 -18.12
CA ARG A 112 9.53 -0.91 -18.95
C ARG A 112 8.63 0.32 -18.78
N PRO A 113 8.60 0.91 -17.58
CA PRO A 113 7.63 1.96 -17.26
C PRO A 113 7.90 3.25 -18.03
N ASP A 114 6.83 3.94 -18.42
CA ASP A 114 6.85 5.30 -18.96
C ASP A 114 6.75 6.33 -17.82
N ILE A 115 6.03 5.98 -16.75
CA ILE A 115 5.92 6.79 -15.55
C ILE A 115 6.33 5.94 -14.36
N CYS A 116 7.24 6.45 -13.53
CA CYS A 116 7.70 5.81 -12.30
C CYS A 116 7.23 6.61 -11.09
N VAL A 117 6.47 5.98 -10.18
CA VAL A 117 6.00 6.59 -8.94
C VAL A 117 6.65 5.92 -7.75
N ILE A 118 7.29 6.70 -6.85
CA ILE A 118 7.75 6.20 -5.56
C ILE A 118 7.00 6.93 -4.43
N THR A 119 6.25 6.16 -3.63
CA THR A 119 5.37 6.72 -2.60
C THR A 119 6.12 7.20 -1.38
N ASN A 120 7.11 6.46 -0.91
CA ASN A 120 7.97 6.79 0.24
C ASN A 120 9.12 5.80 0.42
N ILE A 121 10.11 6.19 1.23
CA ILE A 121 11.26 5.37 1.66
C ILE A 121 11.20 5.21 3.18
N GLY A 122 10.46 4.22 3.64
CA GLY A 122 10.34 3.84 5.05
C GLY A 122 11.33 2.75 5.46
N VAL A 123 10.91 1.89 6.39
CA VAL A 123 11.74 0.81 6.96
C VAL A 123 11.31 -0.60 6.51
N ALA A 124 10.38 -0.71 5.58
CA ALA A 124 9.97 -2.02 5.06
C ALA A 124 11.14 -2.74 4.40
N HIS A 125 11.36 -4.02 4.73
CA HIS A 125 12.48 -4.86 4.27
C HIS A 125 13.87 -4.34 4.67
N ILE A 126 13.97 -3.57 5.77
CA ILE A 126 15.25 -3.02 6.24
C ILE A 126 16.23 -4.13 6.64
N GLU A 127 15.74 -5.28 7.06
CA GLU A 127 16.56 -6.46 7.37
C GLU A 127 17.38 -6.92 6.16
N SER A 128 16.76 -6.96 4.98
CA SER A 128 17.41 -7.40 3.75
C SER A 128 18.19 -6.30 3.02
N LEU A 129 17.73 -5.05 3.15
CA LEU A 129 18.30 -3.89 2.43
C LEU A 129 19.23 -3.02 3.30
N GLY A 130 19.35 -3.34 4.60
CA GLY A 130 20.32 -2.81 5.54
C GLY A 130 20.01 -1.42 6.10
N SER A 131 19.48 -0.50 5.28
CA SER A 131 19.19 0.88 5.68
C SER A 131 18.16 1.54 4.77
N ARG A 132 17.63 2.71 5.17
CA ARG A 132 16.76 3.53 4.30
C ARG A 132 17.49 3.95 3.01
N ASP A 133 18.79 4.17 3.03
CA ASP A 133 19.57 4.44 1.82
C ASP A 133 19.66 3.20 0.92
N GLY A 134 19.80 2.01 1.50
CA GLY A 134 19.70 0.75 0.77
C GLY A 134 18.32 0.55 0.13
N ILE A 135 17.25 0.88 0.86
CA ILE A 135 15.87 0.82 0.35
C ILE A 135 15.67 1.80 -0.81
N LEU A 136 16.16 3.04 -0.68
CA LEU A 136 16.15 4.03 -1.75
C LEU A 136 16.88 3.50 -2.99
N LYS A 137 18.12 3.03 -2.83
CA LYS A 137 18.93 2.45 -3.90
C LYS A 137 18.20 1.31 -4.62
N ALA A 138 17.66 0.36 -3.85
CA ALA A 138 16.94 -0.78 -4.41
C ALA A 138 15.69 -0.38 -5.20
N LYS A 139 14.90 0.60 -4.70
CA LYS A 139 13.68 1.04 -5.39
C LYS A 139 13.96 1.89 -6.62
N THR A 140 15.03 2.67 -6.63
CA THR A 140 15.41 3.52 -7.76
C THR A 140 16.06 2.74 -8.92
N GLU A 141 16.40 1.45 -8.72
CA GLU A 141 16.78 0.55 -9.83
C GLU A 141 15.71 0.51 -10.94
N MET A 142 14.43 0.85 -10.63
CA MET A 142 13.36 0.89 -11.63
C MET A 142 13.63 1.86 -12.78
N PHE A 143 14.48 2.87 -12.57
CA PHE A 143 14.79 3.88 -13.60
C PHE A 143 15.74 3.37 -14.69
N GLN A 144 16.42 2.22 -14.47
CA GLN A 144 17.35 1.65 -15.45
C GLN A 144 16.67 1.20 -16.76
N TYR A 145 15.40 0.81 -16.68
CA TYR A 145 14.63 0.30 -17.82
C TYR A 145 13.38 1.12 -18.15
N MET A 146 13.25 2.30 -17.54
CA MET A 146 12.14 3.19 -17.89
C MET A 146 12.35 3.86 -19.25
N ASN A 147 11.27 4.38 -19.83
CA ASN A 147 11.33 5.18 -21.02
C ASN A 147 12.23 6.41 -20.79
N PRO A 148 13.24 6.69 -21.64
CA PRO A 148 14.12 7.85 -21.50
C PRO A 148 13.37 9.21 -21.54
N GLU A 149 12.20 9.27 -22.21
CA GLU A 149 11.33 10.45 -22.26
C GLU A 149 10.21 10.38 -21.20
N GLY A 150 10.32 9.44 -20.26
CA GLY A 150 9.31 9.20 -19.24
C GLY A 150 9.33 10.22 -18.11
N THR A 151 8.46 10.00 -17.14
CA THR A 151 8.28 10.89 -15.99
C THR A 151 8.56 10.14 -14.68
N ILE A 152 9.32 10.77 -13.78
CA ILE A 152 9.52 10.30 -12.41
C ILE A 152 8.69 11.15 -11.48
N ILE A 153 7.88 10.52 -10.61
CA ILE A 153 6.98 11.20 -9.68
C ILE A 153 7.30 10.74 -8.26
N PHE A 154 7.68 11.68 -7.40
CA PHE A 154 8.09 11.44 -6.03
C PHE A 154 7.20 12.14 -5.01
N ASN A 155 7.03 11.49 -3.86
CA ASN A 155 6.55 12.18 -2.67
C ASN A 155 7.64 13.15 -2.16
N GLY A 156 7.37 14.44 -2.28
CA GLY A 156 8.30 15.51 -1.90
C GLY A 156 8.38 15.75 -0.39
N ASP A 157 7.48 15.15 0.40
CA ASP A 157 7.54 15.20 1.87
C ASP A 157 8.41 14.07 2.45
N ASP A 158 8.85 13.13 1.61
CA ASP A 158 9.81 12.10 2.02
C ASP A 158 11.24 12.64 1.95
N ASP A 159 11.95 12.60 3.08
CA ASP A 159 13.30 13.14 3.24
C ASP A 159 14.35 12.47 2.34
N LYS A 160 14.13 11.19 1.96
CA LYS A 160 15.04 10.44 1.09
C LYS A 160 14.77 10.70 -0.39
N LEU A 161 13.51 10.96 -0.76
CA LEU A 161 13.13 11.26 -2.14
C LEU A 161 13.38 12.74 -2.47
N ARG A 162 13.18 13.64 -1.49
CA ARG A 162 13.44 15.06 -1.67
C ARG A 162 14.93 15.30 -1.87
N GLY A 163 15.29 15.82 -3.03
CA GLY A 163 16.68 16.08 -3.39
C GLY A 163 17.45 14.88 -3.97
N PHE A 164 16.81 13.70 -4.08
CA PHE A 164 17.40 12.60 -4.82
C PHE A 164 17.47 12.93 -6.32
N VAL A 165 18.64 12.74 -6.91
CA VAL A 165 18.88 12.99 -8.33
C VAL A 165 18.99 11.64 -9.04
N PRO A 166 18.03 11.29 -9.92
CA PRO A 166 18.08 10.06 -10.70
C PRO A 166 19.28 10.03 -11.66
N GLU A 167 19.98 8.90 -11.73
CA GLU A 167 21.17 8.74 -12.56
C GLU A 167 20.89 8.85 -14.09
N ASN A 168 19.63 8.59 -14.49
CA ASN A 168 19.19 8.72 -15.89
C ASN A 168 18.96 10.17 -16.34
N GLY A 169 19.14 11.17 -15.44
CA GLY A 169 19.05 12.59 -15.75
C GLY A 169 17.62 13.14 -15.85
N ILE A 170 16.58 12.33 -15.62
CA ILE A 170 15.19 12.77 -15.63
C ILE A 170 14.92 13.50 -14.31
N ALA A 171 14.53 14.78 -14.38
CA ALA A 171 14.16 15.57 -13.21
C ALA A 171 12.83 15.07 -12.62
N PRO A 172 12.77 14.75 -11.32
CA PRO A 172 11.52 14.30 -10.71
C PRO A 172 10.48 15.42 -10.60
N VAL A 173 9.23 15.04 -10.76
CA VAL A 173 8.06 15.85 -10.40
C VAL A 173 7.66 15.47 -8.97
N TYR A 174 7.38 16.47 -8.12
CA TYR A 174 7.08 16.24 -6.72
C TYR A 174 5.61 16.47 -6.41
N PHE A 175 5.04 15.57 -5.59
CA PHE A 175 3.76 15.78 -4.93
C PHE A 175 3.94 15.71 -3.41
N GLY A 176 3.11 16.41 -2.64
CA GLY A 176 3.18 16.40 -1.18
C GLY A 176 2.21 17.37 -0.54
N LEU A 177 2.27 17.53 0.78
CA LEU A 177 1.53 18.55 1.51
C LEU A 177 2.33 19.86 1.62
N ASP A 178 3.65 19.80 1.43
CA ASP A 178 4.50 20.98 1.37
C ASP A 178 4.12 21.84 0.14
N PRO A 179 3.73 23.12 0.33
CA PRO A 179 3.34 24.01 -0.79
C PRO A 179 4.43 24.24 -1.83
N SER A 180 5.69 23.88 -1.55
CA SER A 180 6.75 23.93 -2.56
C SER A 180 6.67 22.78 -3.59
N CYS A 181 5.83 21.75 -3.35
CA CYS A 181 5.55 20.73 -4.33
C CYS A 181 4.61 21.28 -5.41
N PRO A 182 4.90 21.06 -6.71
CA PRO A 182 4.02 21.48 -7.81
C PRO A 182 2.59 20.91 -7.70
N TYR A 183 2.47 19.69 -7.14
CA TYR A 183 1.22 19.05 -6.83
C TYR A 183 1.09 18.96 -5.31
N HIS A 184 0.23 19.79 -4.73
CA HIS A 184 0.01 19.77 -3.29
C HIS A 184 -1.46 19.92 -2.90
N ALA A 185 -1.76 19.71 -1.62
CA ALA A 185 -3.10 19.84 -1.09
C ALA A 185 -3.14 20.91 0.01
N GLU A 186 -4.21 21.72 -0.03
CA GLU A 186 -4.53 22.74 0.95
C GLU A 186 -5.95 22.51 1.50
N GLN A 187 -6.35 23.24 2.54
CA GLN A 187 -7.68 23.20 3.11
C GLN A 187 -8.20 21.75 3.32
N ILE A 188 -7.33 20.92 3.91
CA ILE A 188 -7.66 19.52 4.17
C ILE A 188 -8.65 19.45 5.33
N GLU A 189 -9.87 19.00 5.04
CA GLU A 189 -10.94 18.82 6.01
C GLU A 189 -11.16 17.33 6.27
N ASP A 190 -10.77 16.87 7.45
CA ASP A 190 -10.96 15.50 7.86
C ASP A 190 -12.43 15.26 8.25
N ARG A 191 -13.06 14.28 7.62
CA ARG A 191 -14.44 13.86 7.87
C ARG A 191 -14.52 12.57 8.73
N GLY A 192 -13.43 12.23 9.40
CA GLY A 192 -13.32 10.99 10.20
C GLY A 192 -13.43 9.75 9.32
N LEU A 193 -14.30 8.82 9.71
CA LEU A 193 -14.50 7.58 8.94
C LEU A 193 -15.16 7.79 7.56
N ARG A 194 -15.65 9.00 7.28
CA ARG A 194 -16.25 9.36 5.97
C ARG A 194 -15.24 9.94 4.99
N GLY A 195 -13.96 9.85 5.29
CA GLY A 195 -12.90 10.28 4.38
C GLY A 195 -12.41 11.71 4.59
N THR A 196 -11.98 12.37 3.51
CA THR A 196 -11.31 13.67 3.59
C THR A 196 -11.69 14.52 2.38
N ASP A 197 -12.07 15.77 2.62
CA ASP A 197 -12.18 16.79 1.57
C ASP A 197 -10.86 17.58 1.50
N ALA A 198 -10.37 17.86 0.31
CA ALA A 198 -9.16 18.67 0.13
C ALA A 198 -9.26 19.56 -1.11
N GLU A 199 -8.57 20.69 -1.06
CA GLU A 199 -8.29 21.51 -2.24
C GLU A 199 -6.93 21.10 -2.81
N PHE A 200 -6.92 20.61 -4.05
CA PHE A 200 -5.73 20.20 -4.76
C PHE A 200 -5.23 21.31 -5.67
N VAL A 201 -3.94 21.57 -5.61
CA VAL A 201 -3.24 22.57 -6.42
C VAL A 201 -2.28 21.85 -7.35
N THR A 202 -2.35 22.21 -8.62
CA THR A 202 -1.47 21.74 -9.69
C THR A 202 -0.81 22.93 -10.36
N PRO A 203 0.20 22.76 -11.23
CA PRO A 203 0.78 23.89 -11.97
C PRO A 203 -0.23 24.74 -12.74
N ASP A 204 -1.29 24.11 -13.26
CA ASP A 204 -2.22 24.75 -14.19
C ASP A 204 -3.64 24.89 -13.65
N SER A 205 -3.95 24.33 -12.49
CA SER A 205 -5.33 24.30 -11.97
C SER A 205 -5.41 24.17 -10.46
N ARG A 206 -6.59 24.47 -9.92
CA ARG A 206 -6.95 24.29 -8.52
C ARG A 206 -8.40 23.77 -8.47
N PHE A 207 -8.63 22.73 -7.69
CA PHE A 207 -9.95 22.11 -7.55
C PHE A 207 -10.12 21.39 -6.21
N ARG A 208 -11.38 21.18 -5.82
CA ARG A 208 -11.72 20.37 -4.64
C ARG A 208 -12.18 18.98 -5.05
N ALA A 209 -11.85 17.98 -4.24
CA ALA A 209 -12.39 16.63 -4.38
C ALA A 209 -12.56 15.98 -3.02
N HIS A 210 -13.50 15.03 -2.95
CA HIS A 210 -13.75 14.18 -1.80
C HIS A 210 -13.07 12.82 -1.97
N ILE A 211 -12.32 12.39 -0.94
CA ILE A 211 -11.73 11.05 -0.87
C ILE A 211 -12.54 10.25 0.14
N SER A 212 -13.32 9.27 -0.30
CA SER A 212 -14.24 8.51 0.55
C SER A 212 -13.56 7.55 1.54
N ILE A 213 -12.32 7.14 1.24
CA ILE A 213 -11.57 6.22 2.12
C ILE A 213 -10.93 7.02 3.25
N PRO A 214 -11.12 6.63 4.53
CA PRO A 214 -10.59 7.35 5.66
C PRO A 214 -9.06 7.31 5.74
N GLY A 215 -8.49 8.38 6.26
CA GLY A 215 -7.06 8.49 6.56
C GLY A 215 -6.34 9.57 5.77
N GLY A 216 -5.58 10.41 6.45
CA GLY A 216 -4.83 11.52 5.85
C GLY A 216 -3.81 11.09 4.79
N HIS A 217 -3.32 9.84 4.87
CA HIS A 217 -2.42 9.28 3.86
C HIS A 217 -3.10 9.12 2.48
N MET A 218 -4.43 9.08 2.42
CA MET A 218 -5.16 9.00 1.15
C MET A 218 -5.06 10.29 0.33
N VAL A 219 -4.75 11.43 0.96
CA VAL A 219 -4.46 12.70 0.27
C VAL A 219 -3.19 12.55 -0.59
N TYR A 220 -2.15 11.87 -0.08
CA TYR A 220 -0.94 11.57 -0.86
C TYR A 220 -1.23 10.64 -2.04
N ASN A 221 -2.11 9.66 -1.86
CA ASN A 221 -2.50 8.78 -2.95
C ASN A 221 -3.27 9.54 -4.04
N ALA A 222 -4.17 10.46 -3.63
CA ALA A 222 -4.86 11.35 -4.57
C ALA A 222 -3.89 12.26 -5.33
N LEU A 223 -2.91 12.87 -4.63
CA LEU A 223 -1.87 13.69 -5.26
C LEU A 223 -1.04 12.91 -6.28
N ALA A 224 -0.68 11.66 -5.98
CA ALA A 224 0.00 10.79 -6.94
C ALA A 224 -0.90 10.52 -8.17
N GLY A 225 -2.20 10.24 -7.96
CA GLY A 225 -3.18 10.07 -9.03
C GLY A 225 -3.34 11.31 -9.89
N ILE A 226 -3.39 12.49 -9.27
CA ILE A 226 -3.44 13.80 -9.95
C ILE A 226 -2.19 14.01 -10.80
N ALA A 227 -1.00 13.81 -10.25
CA ALA A 227 0.26 14.01 -10.98
C ALA A 227 0.36 13.07 -12.19
N VAL A 228 -0.01 11.79 -12.04
CA VAL A 228 -0.03 10.82 -13.15
C VAL A 228 -1.10 11.18 -14.18
N GLY A 229 -2.33 11.50 -13.76
CA GLY A 229 -3.41 11.90 -14.65
C GLY A 229 -3.07 13.14 -15.46
N THR A 230 -2.48 14.16 -14.82
CA THR A 230 -2.01 15.38 -15.48
C THR A 230 -0.91 15.08 -16.50
N ALA A 231 0.07 14.24 -16.15
CA ALA A 231 1.15 13.83 -17.05
C ALA A 231 0.61 13.10 -18.30
N LEU A 232 -0.56 12.44 -18.19
CA LEU A 232 -1.23 11.75 -19.29
C LEU A 232 -2.31 12.62 -19.99
N GLY A 233 -2.36 13.92 -19.69
CA GLY A 233 -3.24 14.88 -20.36
C GLY A 233 -4.72 14.72 -20.00
N MET A 234 -5.03 14.33 -18.77
CA MET A 234 -6.39 14.32 -18.23
C MET A 234 -6.83 15.72 -17.80
N THR A 235 -8.11 15.99 -17.93
CA THR A 235 -8.72 17.21 -17.43
C THR A 235 -8.97 17.13 -15.91
N PRO A 236 -9.06 18.29 -15.20
CA PRO A 236 -9.41 18.29 -13.79
C PRO A 236 -10.72 17.55 -13.47
N ASP A 237 -11.74 17.68 -14.31
CA ASP A 237 -13.03 17.00 -14.11
C ASP A 237 -12.92 15.47 -14.21
N GLU A 238 -12.09 14.96 -15.11
CA GLU A 238 -11.81 13.52 -15.22
C GLU A 238 -11.08 13.03 -13.97
N ILE A 239 -10.10 13.79 -13.49
CA ILE A 239 -9.32 13.48 -12.29
C ILE A 239 -10.21 13.47 -11.04
N ILE A 240 -11.05 14.51 -10.85
CA ILE A 240 -12.00 14.60 -9.72
C ILE A 240 -12.90 13.36 -9.69
N ARG A 241 -13.55 13.04 -10.83
CA ARG A 241 -14.40 11.85 -10.90
C ARG A 241 -13.66 10.57 -10.50
N GLY A 242 -12.40 10.45 -10.91
CA GLY A 242 -11.60 9.26 -10.57
C GLY A 242 -11.22 9.18 -9.08
N ILE A 243 -10.94 10.31 -8.44
CA ILE A 243 -10.68 10.36 -6.99
C ILE A 243 -11.95 9.97 -6.23
N GLU A 244 -13.11 10.51 -6.61
CA GLU A 244 -14.40 10.29 -5.94
C GLU A 244 -14.98 8.89 -6.22
N ALA A 245 -14.63 8.28 -7.36
CA ALA A 245 -15.05 6.93 -7.73
C ALA A 245 -14.21 5.81 -7.09
N LEU A 246 -13.19 6.15 -6.29
CA LEU A 246 -12.33 5.14 -5.68
C LEU A 246 -13.12 4.23 -4.73
N VAL A 247 -13.07 2.92 -4.99
CA VAL A 247 -13.71 1.89 -4.17
C VAL A 247 -12.71 1.34 -3.15
N PRO A 248 -13.10 1.21 -1.88
CA PRO A 248 -12.25 0.56 -0.87
C PRO A 248 -11.89 -0.88 -1.25
N ILE A 249 -10.69 -1.31 -0.88
CA ILE A 249 -10.23 -2.69 -1.08
C ILE A 249 -10.23 -3.40 0.28
N ALA A 250 -10.63 -4.66 0.30
CA ALA A 250 -10.53 -5.49 1.49
C ALA A 250 -9.09 -5.49 2.05
N GLY A 251 -8.95 -5.35 3.36
CA GLY A 251 -7.67 -5.28 4.04
C GLY A 251 -6.93 -3.94 3.94
N ARG A 252 -7.55 -2.87 3.41
CA ARG A 252 -6.92 -1.55 3.22
C ARG A 252 -7.83 -0.40 3.67
N ASN A 253 -7.90 -0.16 4.98
CA ASN A 253 -8.81 0.84 5.58
C ASN A 253 -10.25 0.75 5.05
N ASN A 254 -10.70 -0.48 4.78
CA ASN A 254 -12.04 -0.74 4.28
C ASN A 254 -13.02 -0.69 5.46
N LEU A 255 -13.95 0.25 5.45
CA LEU A 255 -14.98 0.38 6.48
C LEU A 255 -16.14 -0.57 6.16
N ILE A 256 -16.42 -1.49 7.07
CA ILE A 256 -17.52 -2.44 7.01
C ILE A 256 -18.52 -2.09 8.13
N GLU A 257 -19.70 -1.63 7.73
CA GLU A 257 -20.79 -1.33 8.65
C GLU A 257 -21.64 -2.58 8.86
N THR A 258 -21.86 -2.97 10.12
CA THR A 258 -22.76 -4.05 10.53
C THR A 258 -23.82 -3.52 11.50
N ASP A 259 -24.79 -4.36 11.85
CA ASP A 259 -25.81 -3.99 12.84
C ASP A 259 -25.23 -3.78 14.25
N ARG A 260 -24.10 -4.44 14.56
CA ARG A 260 -23.44 -4.40 15.87
C ARG A 260 -22.26 -3.43 15.93
N TRP A 261 -21.42 -3.38 14.87
CA TRP A 261 -20.11 -2.71 14.89
C TRP A 261 -19.82 -1.99 13.58
N SER A 262 -18.92 -1.01 13.64
CA SER A 262 -18.20 -0.48 12.47
C SER A 262 -16.80 -1.08 12.48
N VAL A 263 -16.43 -1.86 11.45
CA VAL A 263 -15.13 -2.54 11.38
C VAL A 263 -14.25 -1.86 10.33
N ILE A 264 -13.08 -1.39 10.75
CA ILE A 264 -12.02 -0.90 9.87
C ILE A 264 -11.12 -2.09 9.54
N ASP A 265 -11.35 -2.69 8.38
CA ASP A 265 -10.53 -3.77 7.85
C ASP A 265 -9.23 -3.20 7.24
N ASP A 266 -8.14 -3.30 7.97
CA ASP A 266 -6.80 -2.93 7.50
C ASP A 266 -5.78 -4.07 7.75
N CYS A 267 -6.25 -5.30 7.59
CA CYS A 267 -5.55 -6.52 7.99
C CYS A 267 -4.68 -7.17 6.90
N TYR A 268 -4.45 -6.50 5.76
CA TYR A 268 -3.61 -7.07 4.70
C TYR A 268 -2.16 -7.24 5.14
N ASN A 269 -1.55 -6.23 5.76
CA ASN A 269 -0.18 -6.27 6.29
C ASN A 269 0.02 -5.16 7.32
N ALA A 270 1.09 -5.28 8.13
CA ALA A 270 1.41 -4.33 9.17
C ALA A 270 2.91 -3.99 9.21
N ASN A 271 3.19 -2.73 9.48
CA ASN A 271 4.48 -2.20 9.89
C ASN A 271 4.24 -0.97 10.79
N PRO A 272 5.25 -0.46 11.52
CA PRO A 272 5.06 0.61 12.50
C PRO A 272 4.37 1.86 11.93
N ALA A 273 4.74 2.29 10.73
CA ALA A 273 4.15 3.48 10.10
C ALA A 273 2.67 3.26 9.74
N SER A 274 2.34 2.11 9.15
CA SER A 274 0.95 1.78 8.81
C SER A 274 0.09 1.53 10.04
N MET A 275 0.64 0.96 11.13
CA MET A 275 -0.06 0.82 12.41
C MET A 275 -0.45 2.19 12.97
N LYS A 276 0.51 3.13 13.04
CA LYS A 276 0.25 4.50 13.52
C LYS A 276 -0.81 5.19 12.67
N SER A 277 -0.74 5.08 11.35
CA SER A 277 -1.74 5.65 10.43
C SER A 277 -3.14 5.10 10.66
N SER A 278 -3.28 3.78 10.89
CA SER A 278 -4.59 3.15 11.13
C SER A 278 -5.15 3.51 12.51
N LEU A 279 -4.29 3.66 13.52
CA LEU A 279 -4.67 4.15 14.85
C LEU A 279 -5.14 5.61 14.80
N ASP A 280 -4.52 6.44 13.94
CA ASP A 280 -5.00 7.81 13.68
C ASP A 280 -6.41 7.82 13.07
N VAL A 281 -6.70 6.88 12.16
CA VAL A 281 -8.06 6.73 11.61
C VAL A 281 -9.04 6.32 12.70
N LEU A 282 -8.72 5.28 13.48
CA LEU A 282 -9.57 4.78 14.55
C LEU A 282 -9.86 5.85 15.61
N SER A 283 -8.85 6.63 16.01
CA SER A 283 -9.00 7.68 17.04
C SER A 283 -9.99 8.78 16.70
N ARG A 284 -10.44 8.85 15.44
CA ARG A 284 -11.44 9.83 14.95
C ARG A 284 -12.85 9.28 14.92
N ALA A 285 -13.07 8.04 15.34
CA ALA A 285 -14.40 7.49 15.48
C ALA A 285 -15.17 8.20 16.62
N GLY A 286 -16.45 8.42 16.38
CA GLY A 286 -17.34 9.05 17.36
C GLY A 286 -17.93 8.09 18.40
N THR A 287 -17.46 6.84 18.44
CA THR A 287 -17.94 5.75 19.32
C THR A 287 -16.76 5.18 20.12
N ARG A 288 -17.01 4.20 20.98
CA ARG A 288 -15.95 3.47 21.69
C ARG A 288 -15.01 2.82 20.67
N THR A 289 -13.72 3.07 20.81
CA THR A 289 -12.67 2.65 19.88
C THR A 289 -11.99 1.38 20.36
N VAL A 290 -11.89 0.39 19.49
CA VAL A 290 -11.25 -0.90 19.79
C VAL A 290 -10.17 -1.18 18.72
N ALA A 291 -8.93 -1.33 19.14
CA ALA A 291 -7.84 -1.73 18.24
C ALA A 291 -7.50 -3.21 18.48
N ILE A 292 -7.71 -4.06 17.47
CA ILE A 292 -7.28 -5.46 17.46
C ILE A 292 -6.01 -5.53 16.62
N LEU A 293 -4.87 -5.59 17.30
CA LEU A 293 -3.54 -5.55 16.69
C LEU A 293 -2.80 -6.88 16.87
N GLY A 294 -2.22 -7.38 15.79
CA GLY A 294 -1.34 -8.55 15.81
C GLY A 294 0.12 -8.21 15.59
N ASP A 295 0.94 -9.24 15.48
CA ASP A 295 2.38 -9.10 15.29
C ASP A 295 2.74 -8.42 13.96
N MET A 296 3.81 -7.64 13.98
CA MET A 296 4.48 -7.08 12.81
C MET A 296 5.74 -7.88 12.52
N PHE A 297 5.86 -8.43 11.31
CA PHE A 297 7.00 -9.24 10.89
C PHE A 297 8.03 -8.43 10.09
N GLU A 298 9.20 -9.01 9.87
CA GLU A 298 10.32 -8.46 9.07
C GLU A 298 10.90 -7.14 9.60
N LEU A 299 10.86 -6.93 10.91
CA LEU A 299 11.38 -5.72 11.57
C LEU A 299 12.83 -5.87 12.08
N GLY A 300 13.41 -7.08 11.98
CA GLY A 300 14.77 -7.37 12.43
C GLY A 300 14.96 -7.16 13.93
N ALA A 301 16.15 -6.75 14.34
CA ALA A 301 16.52 -6.65 15.76
C ALA A 301 15.68 -5.63 16.57
N ALA A 302 15.01 -4.68 15.90
CA ALA A 302 14.20 -3.64 16.55
C ALA A 302 12.72 -4.05 16.73
N GLU A 303 12.35 -5.29 16.41
CA GLU A 303 10.94 -5.73 16.40
C GLU A 303 10.21 -5.46 17.72
N LYS A 304 10.83 -5.75 18.87
CA LYS A 304 10.23 -5.53 20.19
C LYS A 304 10.02 -4.06 20.51
N GLU A 305 11.01 -3.23 20.20
CA GLU A 305 10.93 -1.79 20.42
C GLU A 305 9.83 -1.16 19.57
N MET A 306 9.73 -1.56 18.29
CA MET A 306 8.71 -1.07 17.37
C MET A 306 7.29 -1.50 17.77
N HIS A 307 7.12 -2.69 18.33
CA HIS A 307 5.84 -3.12 18.92
C HIS A 307 5.50 -2.29 20.16
N TYR A 308 6.48 -2.10 21.06
CA TYR A 308 6.30 -1.27 22.26
C TYR A 308 5.88 0.15 21.90
N GLU A 309 6.58 0.81 20.98
CA GLU A 309 6.23 2.15 20.51
C GLU A 309 4.81 2.22 19.90
N THR A 310 4.37 1.17 19.20
CA THR A 310 3.03 1.09 18.62
C THR A 310 1.96 1.09 19.71
N GLY A 311 2.20 0.35 20.80
CA GLY A 311 1.30 0.32 21.94
C GLY A 311 1.23 1.65 22.69
N ALA A 312 2.39 2.27 22.95
CA ALA A 312 2.46 3.60 23.54
C ALA A 312 1.70 4.63 22.69
N TYR A 313 1.85 4.57 21.37
CA TYR A 313 1.14 5.44 20.43
C TYR A 313 -0.39 5.23 20.48
N ALA A 314 -0.87 3.98 20.57
CA ALA A 314 -2.30 3.69 20.72
C ALA A 314 -2.89 4.36 21.98
N ALA A 315 -2.17 4.28 23.10
CA ALA A 315 -2.57 4.95 24.34
C ALA A 315 -2.55 6.49 24.22
N GLU A 316 -1.52 7.07 23.61
CA GLU A 316 -1.43 8.52 23.35
C GLU A 316 -2.59 9.02 22.49
N LYS A 317 -3.06 8.23 21.53
CA LYS A 317 -4.22 8.54 20.69
C LYS A 317 -5.57 8.41 21.40
N GLY A 318 -5.58 7.89 22.62
CA GLY A 318 -6.79 7.77 23.42
C GLY A 318 -7.73 6.68 22.94
N ILE A 319 -7.18 5.58 22.41
CA ILE A 319 -7.97 4.39 22.06
C ILE A 319 -8.53 3.77 23.35
N ASP A 320 -9.83 3.45 23.38
CA ASP A 320 -10.49 2.97 24.60
C ASP A 320 -10.08 1.53 24.95
N VAL A 321 -9.93 0.66 23.94
CA VAL A 321 -9.60 -0.76 24.14
C VAL A 321 -8.49 -1.18 23.16
N LEU A 322 -7.48 -1.83 23.69
CA LEU A 322 -6.40 -2.45 22.93
C LEU A 322 -6.40 -3.96 23.14
N ILE A 323 -6.59 -4.70 22.06
CA ILE A 323 -6.52 -6.16 22.02
C ILE A 323 -5.29 -6.54 21.21
N CYS A 324 -4.32 -7.16 21.86
CA CYS A 324 -3.08 -7.62 21.27
C CYS A 324 -3.12 -9.13 21.09
N ILE A 325 -2.83 -9.64 19.88
CA ILE A 325 -2.86 -11.08 19.57
C ILE A 325 -1.54 -11.49 18.95
N GLY A 326 -0.84 -12.44 19.61
CA GLY A 326 0.45 -12.94 19.17
C GLY A 326 1.57 -12.68 20.17
N SER A 327 2.73 -13.31 19.97
CA SER A 327 3.83 -13.28 20.92
C SER A 327 4.55 -11.92 20.96
N LEU A 328 4.76 -11.28 19.81
CA LEU A 328 5.42 -9.97 19.73
C LEU A 328 4.49 -8.84 20.16
N SER A 329 3.19 -8.99 19.94
CA SER A 329 2.19 -8.01 20.38
C SER A 329 2.02 -7.93 21.91
N ALA A 330 2.62 -8.84 22.67
CA ALA A 330 2.83 -8.66 24.11
C ALA A 330 3.61 -7.38 24.44
N GLU A 331 4.59 -7.01 23.60
CA GLU A 331 5.33 -5.74 23.72
C GLU A 331 4.45 -4.53 23.38
N THR A 332 3.52 -4.67 22.45
CA THR A 332 2.50 -3.65 22.17
C THR A 332 1.62 -3.41 23.40
N ALA A 333 1.14 -4.49 24.04
CA ALA A 333 0.37 -4.37 25.27
C ALA A 333 1.20 -3.75 26.40
N ARG A 334 2.49 -4.08 26.51
CA ARG A 334 3.41 -3.49 27.49
C ARG A 334 3.59 -2.00 27.25
N GLY A 335 3.88 -1.58 26.01
CA GLY A 335 4.06 -0.18 25.66
C GLY A 335 2.83 0.67 25.97
N ALA A 336 1.64 0.13 25.72
CA ALA A 336 0.38 0.80 26.07
C ALA A 336 0.22 0.96 27.60
N ARG A 337 0.50 -0.11 28.40
CA ARG A 337 0.38 -0.05 29.88
C ARG A 337 1.36 0.93 30.51
N GLU A 338 2.58 1.03 29.99
CA GLU A 338 3.64 1.89 30.52
C GLU A 338 3.54 3.35 30.01
N SER A 339 2.63 3.62 29.05
CA SER A 339 2.33 4.98 28.58
C SER A 339 1.66 5.81 29.66
N SER A 340 1.85 7.14 29.62
CA SER A 340 1.22 8.10 30.53
C SER A 340 -0.31 8.02 30.55
N ARG A 341 -0.95 7.55 29.50
CA ARG A 341 -2.39 7.34 29.37
C ARG A 341 -2.84 5.87 29.47
N GLY A 342 -1.91 4.97 29.74
CA GLY A 342 -2.19 3.53 29.80
C GLY A 342 -3.23 3.13 30.86
N ALA A 343 -3.36 3.90 31.95
CA ALA A 343 -4.36 3.66 32.99
C ALA A 343 -5.82 3.97 32.53
N GLU A 344 -6.00 4.72 31.44
CA GLU A 344 -7.29 5.08 30.87
C GLU A 344 -7.77 4.05 29.83
N MET A 345 -6.90 3.12 29.41
CA MET A 345 -7.13 2.15 28.34
C MET A 345 -7.38 0.75 28.92
N GLU A 346 -8.41 0.07 28.41
CA GLU A 346 -8.61 -1.36 28.66
C GLU A 346 -7.67 -2.17 27.75
N ILE A 347 -6.79 -3.03 28.31
CA ILE A 347 -5.73 -3.71 27.54
C ILE A 347 -5.79 -5.21 27.76
N HIS A 348 -5.99 -5.95 26.66
CA HIS A 348 -6.00 -7.40 26.61
C HIS A 348 -4.83 -7.92 25.78
N HIS A 349 -4.30 -9.08 26.16
CA HIS A 349 -3.33 -9.81 25.38
C HIS A 349 -3.72 -11.29 25.30
N TYR A 350 -3.68 -11.85 24.11
CA TYR A 350 -3.98 -13.25 23.81
C TYR A 350 -2.83 -13.86 23.02
N ASP A 351 -2.45 -15.09 23.34
CA ASP A 351 -1.39 -15.81 22.61
C ASP A 351 -1.88 -16.23 21.21
N SER A 352 -3.19 -16.41 21.02
CA SER A 352 -3.77 -16.84 19.76
C SER A 352 -5.14 -16.20 19.46
N LYS A 353 -5.52 -16.20 18.18
CA LYS A 353 -6.89 -15.82 17.75
C LYS A 353 -7.95 -16.68 18.43
N ALA A 354 -7.65 -17.97 18.61
CA ALA A 354 -8.60 -18.91 19.24
C ALA A 354 -8.90 -18.55 20.70
N ASP A 355 -7.93 -17.99 21.45
CA ASP A 355 -8.16 -17.53 22.80
C ASP A 355 -8.96 -16.23 22.83
N PHE A 356 -8.67 -15.30 21.93
CA PHE A 356 -9.48 -14.10 21.73
C PHE A 356 -10.94 -14.44 21.41
N PHE A 357 -11.21 -15.38 20.52
CA PHE A 357 -12.57 -15.74 20.12
C PHE A 357 -13.43 -16.27 21.29
N LYS A 358 -12.82 -16.88 22.32
CA LYS A 358 -13.54 -17.32 23.52
C LYS A 358 -14.03 -16.15 24.39
N GLU A 359 -13.32 -15.03 24.36
CA GLU A 359 -13.56 -13.87 25.21
C GLU A 359 -14.17 -12.67 24.45
N MET A 360 -14.26 -12.76 23.13
CA MET A 360 -14.63 -11.66 22.23
C MET A 360 -15.95 -10.97 22.67
N ASP A 361 -17.00 -11.74 22.97
CA ASP A 361 -18.30 -11.19 23.38
C ASP A 361 -18.29 -10.56 24.78
N ASN A 362 -17.28 -10.83 25.61
CA ASN A 362 -17.10 -10.20 26.90
C ASN A 362 -16.42 -8.83 26.79
N VAL A 363 -15.58 -8.64 25.74
CA VAL A 363 -14.75 -7.45 25.55
C VAL A 363 -15.43 -6.45 24.59
N LEU A 364 -15.97 -6.94 23.46
CA LEU A 364 -16.59 -6.10 22.45
C LEU A 364 -18.04 -5.72 22.87
N LYS A 365 -18.42 -4.47 22.59
CA LYS A 365 -19.73 -3.92 22.88
C LYS A 365 -20.44 -3.48 21.61
N GLU A 366 -21.76 -3.37 21.66
CA GLU A 366 -22.54 -2.81 20.56
C GLU A 366 -22.07 -1.39 20.23
N LYS A 367 -22.04 -1.07 18.94
CA LYS A 367 -21.62 0.22 18.37
C LYS A 367 -20.13 0.55 18.54
N ASP A 368 -19.29 -0.43 18.91
CA ASP A 368 -17.85 -0.24 18.86
C ASP A 368 -17.39 0.06 17.41
N THR A 369 -16.40 0.94 17.29
CA THR A 369 -15.60 1.03 16.06
C THR A 369 -14.32 0.22 16.27
N ILE A 370 -14.11 -0.79 15.44
CA ILE A 370 -13.09 -1.82 15.63
C ILE A 370 -12.08 -1.75 14.47
N LEU A 371 -10.83 -1.46 14.77
CA LEU A 371 -9.72 -1.61 13.81
C LEU A 371 -9.16 -3.03 13.92
N VAL A 372 -8.97 -3.70 12.79
CA VAL A 372 -8.29 -5.00 12.70
C VAL A 372 -7.04 -4.88 11.85
N LYS A 373 -5.84 -5.12 12.44
CA LYS A 373 -4.58 -4.98 11.73
C LYS A 373 -3.47 -5.89 12.24
N ALA A 374 -2.81 -6.59 11.31
CA ALA A 374 -1.63 -7.45 11.60
C ALA A 374 -0.81 -7.67 10.32
N SER A 375 0.37 -8.26 10.47
CA SER A 375 1.11 -8.80 9.32
C SER A 375 0.34 -9.90 8.62
N HIS A 376 0.54 -10.02 7.31
CA HIS A 376 -0.18 -10.95 6.44
C HIS A 376 -0.17 -12.40 6.97
N GLY A 377 0.96 -12.87 7.48
CA GLY A 377 1.10 -14.22 8.04
C GLY A 377 0.29 -14.49 9.32
N MET A 378 -0.32 -13.48 9.93
CA MET A 378 -1.23 -13.64 11.07
C MET A 378 -2.65 -14.07 10.67
N GLU A 379 -2.99 -13.96 9.37
CA GLU A 379 -4.30 -14.37 8.82
C GLU A 379 -5.50 -13.69 9.51
N PHE A 380 -5.40 -12.38 9.78
CA PHE A 380 -6.44 -11.59 10.44
C PHE A 380 -7.72 -11.35 9.62
N PRO A 381 -7.79 -11.61 8.29
CA PRO A 381 -9.08 -11.66 7.59
C PRO A 381 -10.09 -12.61 8.24
N GLU A 382 -9.65 -13.62 9.01
CA GLU A 382 -10.53 -14.50 9.79
C GLU A 382 -11.32 -13.71 10.84
N ILE A 383 -10.66 -12.78 11.55
CA ILE A 383 -11.31 -11.89 12.55
C ILE A 383 -12.31 -10.96 11.83
N VAL A 384 -11.89 -10.32 10.74
CA VAL A 384 -12.76 -9.43 9.96
C VAL A 384 -14.01 -10.16 9.46
N ASN A 385 -13.85 -11.38 8.93
CA ASN A 385 -14.96 -12.20 8.46
C ASN A 385 -15.94 -12.60 9.58
N LEU A 386 -15.43 -12.83 10.79
CA LEU A 386 -16.26 -13.13 11.95
C LEU A 386 -17.07 -11.89 12.39
N LEU A 387 -16.41 -10.74 12.50
CA LEU A 387 -17.04 -9.47 12.87
C LEU A 387 -18.02 -8.97 11.81
N GLY A 388 -17.73 -9.15 10.54
CA GLY A 388 -18.57 -8.71 9.42
C GLY A 388 -19.83 -9.55 9.18
N ARG A 389 -19.98 -10.71 9.84
CA ARG A 389 -21.16 -11.58 9.76
C ARG A 389 -22.15 -11.37 10.91
N SER A 390 -21.82 -10.50 11.82
CA SER A 390 -22.55 -10.31 13.08
C SER A 390 -23.56 -9.19 13.00
#